data_bf6b2fe16e201ae77a960b36d08f851d
#
_entry.id   bf6b2fe16e201ae77a960b36d08f851d
#
_cell.length_a   1.000
_cell.length_b   1.000
_cell.length_c   1.000
_cell.angle_alpha   90.00
_cell.angle_beta   90.00
_cell.angle_gamma   90.00
#
_symmetry.space_group_name_H-M   'P 1'
#
loop_
_entity.id
_entity.type
_entity.pdbx_description
1 polymer ?
#
loop_
_entity_poly.entity_id
_entity_poly.type
_entity_poly.pdbx_seq_one_letter_code
_entity_poly.pdbx_strand_id
1 'polypeptide(L)'
;MLLTNKIYEGNLFMRYSKHLTYAERMFLRARLNRVRHITLDPDGPGVVRIHLVPCHKPDRETPFTAILNGQDILPLNVSWAILLTNFIEALKPYTGKEIRPEEWSAINAQAVAATRKIYRKTEYAQIESDLKTLVDCLCTIARGGEPPLSIEPVSLADYAPRMAAPHRMDLMVSSMVKDGAWHCNQKCLHCYAANQPLSAVPELDTDQWLAVIEKCRNAGIPQLTFTGGEPTLRHDLVK
;
A
#
# COMPACT_ATOMS: atom_id res chain seq x y z
N MET A 1 11.80 21.56 -4.76
CA MET A 1 11.75 21.85 -6.20
C MET A 1 10.70 20.92 -6.82
N LEU A 2 9.63 21.43 -7.13
CA LEU A 2 8.47 21.09 -7.96
C LEU A 2 8.39 19.67 -8.61
N LEU A 3 7.89 18.70 -7.83
CA LEU A 3 7.48 17.35 -8.29
C LEU A 3 6.09 17.33 -8.96
N THR A 4 5.51 18.47 -9.28
CA THR A 4 4.07 18.58 -9.47
C THR A 4 3.61 18.91 -10.87
N ASN A 5 4.46 19.28 -11.78
CA ASN A 5 3.98 19.89 -13.02
C ASN A 5 3.98 19.00 -14.28
N LYS A 6 4.45 17.76 -14.21
CA LYS A 6 4.49 16.90 -15.41
C LYS A 6 3.46 15.79 -15.48
N ILE A 7 2.80 15.47 -14.37
CA ILE A 7 1.95 14.27 -14.29
C ILE A 7 0.57 14.46 -14.95
N TYR A 8 0.13 15.68 -15.32
CA TYR A 8 -1.31 15.90 -15.37
C TYR A 8 -1.89 16.72 -16.51
N GLU A 9 -1.27 16.82 -17.64
CA GLU A 9 -1.79 17.63 -18.76
C GLU A 9 -2.85 16.95 -19.64
N GLY A 10 -3.59 15.98 -19.17
CA GLY A 10 -4.53 15.28 -20.05
C GLY A 10 -5.93 15.00 -19.52
N ASN A 11 -6.19 15.08 -18.21
CA ASN A 11 -7.44 14.55 -17.66
C ASN A 11 -8.36 15.62 -17.07
N LEU A 12 -9.62 15.62 -17.49
CA LEU A 12 -10.66 16.55 -17.03
C LEU A 12 -10.88 16.49 -15.51
N PHE A 13 -10.66 15.32 -14.91
CA PHE A 13 -10.75 15.06 -13.47
C PHE A 13 -9.77 15.93 -12.67
N MET A 14 -8.65 16.30 -13.25
CA MET A 14 -7.55 17.00 -12.62
C MET A 14 -7.65 18.53 -12.61
N ARG A 15 -8.49 19.11 -13.44
CA ARG A 15 -8.68 20.57 -13.50
C ARG A 15 -9.33 21.15 -12.23
N TYR A 16 -9.84 20.30 -11.32
CA TYR A 16 -10.61 20.74 -10.15
C TYR A 16 -9.80 20.85 -8.84
N SER A 17 -8.49 20.62 -8.86
CA SER A 17 -7.73 20.40 -7.63
C SER A 17 -7.08 21.64 -6.98
N LYS A 18 -7.29 22.86 -7.49
CA LYS A 18 -6.68 24.04 -6.83
C LYS A 18 -7.19 24.28 -5.41
N HIS A 19 -8.41 23.84 -5.10
CA HIS A 19 -8.99 23.94 -3.76
C HIS A 19 -9.84 22.72 -3.45
N LEU A 20 -9.51 21.99 -2.37
CA LEU A 20 -10.35 20.89 -1.89
C LEU A 20 -11.77 21.37 -1.63
N THR A 21 -12.74 20.71 -2.24
CA THR A 21 -14.15 20.90 -1.95
C THR A 21 -14.48 20.42 -0.53
N TYR A 22 -15.64 20.82 -0.01
CA TYR A 22 -16.12 20.31 1.28
C TYR A 22 -16.23 18.77 1.30
N ALA A 23 -16.74 18.17 0.22
CA ALA A 23 -16.89 16.74 0.09
C ALA A 23 -15.54 15.99 0.10
N GLU A 24 -14.54 16.51 -0.61
CA GLU A 24 -13.18 15.97 -0.59
C GLU A 24 -12.55 16.05 0.81
N ARG A 25 -12.69 17.19 1.49
CA ARG A 25 -12.19 17.36 2.86
C ARG A 25 -12.84 16.38 3.83
N MET A 26 -14.15 16.19 3.75
CA MET A 26 -14.87 15.23 4.61
C MET A 26 -14.43 13.79 4.32
N PHE A 27 -14.28 13.44 3.04
CA PHE A 27 -13.78 12.13 2.63
C PHE A 27 -12.38 11.87 3.18
N LEU A 28 -11.47 12.80 2.98
CA LEU A 28 -10.09 12.70 3.44
C LEU A 28 -10.02 12.59 4.98
N ARG A 29 -10.73 13.45 5.71
CA ARG A 29 -10.77 13.39 7.19
C ARG A 29 -11.23 12.03 7.72
N ALA A 30 -12.21 11.43 7.08
CA ALA A 30 -12.74 10.13 7.48
C ALA A 30 -11.80 8.96 7.17
N ARG A 31 -10.83 9.14 6.25
CA ARG A 31 -10.07 8.03 5.65
C ARG A 31 -8.56 8.19 5.60
N LEU A 32 -8.02 9.36 5.95
CA LEU A 32 -6.58 9.66 5.99
C LEU A 32 -5.81 8.90 7.08
N ASN A 33 -6.50 8.25 8.00
CA ASN A 33 -5.86 7.60 9.14
C ASN A 33 -5.62 6.09 8.94
N ARG A 34 -5.85 5.56 7.72
CA ARG A 34 -5.74 4.12 7.47
C ARG A 34 -5.00 3.83 6.17
N VAL A 35 -3.98 3.00 6.28
CA VAL A 35 -3.42 2.31 5.11
C VAL A 35 -4.47 1.35 4.55
N ARG A 36 -4.56 1.30 3.23
CA ARG A 36 -5.35 0.32 2.51
C ARG A 36 -4.44 -0.48 1.62
N HIS A 37 -4.74 -1.74 1.50
CA HIS A 37 -3.97 -2.61 0.61
C HIS A 37 -4.91 -3.54 -0.14
N ILE A 38 -4.48 -3.92 -1.32
CA ILE A 38 -5.09 -4.95 -2.14
C ILE A 38 -4.00 -5.72 -2.86
N THR A 39 -4.27 -7.00 -3.07
CA THR A 39 -3.46 -7.84 -3.96
C THR A 39 -4.34 -8.26 -5.12
N LEU A 40 -3.88 -7.96 -6.32
CA LEU A 40 -4.49 -8.40 -7.57
C LEU A 40 -3.65 -9.53 -8.12
N ASP A 41 -4.31 -10.55 -8.67
CA ASP A 41 -3.68 -11.75 -9.25
C ASP A 41 -2.68 -12.41 -8.27
N PRO A 42 -3.14 -12.85 -7.07
CA PRO A 42 -2.24 -13.32 -6.02
C PRO A 42 -1.44 -14.57 -6.40
N ASP A 43 -2.02 -15.41 -7.26
CA ASP A 43 -1.44 -16.68 -7.72
C ASP A 43 -0.83 -16.61 -9.12
N GLY A 44 -0.92 -15.44 -9.77
CA GLY A 44 -0.41 -15.21 -11.12
C GLY A 44 1.06 -14.80 -11.16
N PRO A 45 1.71 -14.94 -12.32
CA PRO A 45 3.12 -14.53 -12.49
C PRO A 45 3.33 -13.02 -12.40
N GLY A 46 2.26 -12.25 -12.42
CA GLY A 46 2.27 -10.79 -12.39
C GLY A 46 1.51 -10.20 -11.21
N VAL A 47 1.68 -10.78 -10.01
CA VAL A 47 1.03 -10.27 -8.79
C VAL A 47 1.27 -8.77 -8.58
N VAL A 48 0.19 -8.05 -8.32
CA VAL A 48 0.23 -6.61 -8.03
C VAL A 48 -0.28 -6.34 -6.62
N ARG A 49 0.60 -5.86 -5.76
CA ARG A 49 0.25 -5.41 -4.42
C ARG A 49 0.23 -3.90 -4.40
N ILE A 50 -0.91 -3.33 -4.06
CA ILE A 50 -1.11 -1.88 -3.96
C ILE A 50 -1.34 -1.53 -2.51
N HIS A 51 -0.44 -0.72 -1.94
CA HIS A 51 -0.60 -0.11 -0.63
C HIS A 51 -0.92 1.38 -0.84
N LEU A 52 -2.10 1.79 -0.43
CA LEU A 52 -2.50 3.20 -0.44
C LEU A 52 -2.26 3.79 0.95
N VAL A 53 -1.23 4.60 1.04
CA VAL A 53 -0.71 5.15 2.30
C VAL A 53 -1.05 6.64 2.40
N PRO A 54 -1.67 7.11 3.51
CA PRO A 54 -1.90 8.53 3.71
C PRO A 54 -0.59 9.27 3.99
N CYS A 55 -0.46 10.48 3.48
CA CYS A 55 0.69 11.34 3.76
C CYS A 55 0.57 12.01 5.13
N HIS A 56 1.71 12.24 5.82
CA HIS A 56 1.76 12.87 7.14
C HIS A 56 1.18 14.30 7.12
N LYS A 57 1.53 15.08 6.13
CA LYS A 57 0.97 16.41 5.90
C LYS A 57 0.34 16.41 4.51
N PRO A 58 -0.89 15.90 4.39
CA PRO A 58 -1.53 15.83 3.10
C PRO A 58 -1.75 17.24 2.57
N ASP A 59 -1.16 17.52 1.43
CA ASP A 59 -1.45 18.71 0.66
C ASP A 59 -2.52 18.39 -0.39
N ARG A 60 -2.84 19.37 -1.23
CA ARG A 60 -3.88 19.22 -2.25
C ARG A 60 -3.43 18.33 -3.40
N GLU A 61 -2.14 18.20 -3.58
CA GLU A 61 -1.54 17.51 -4.72
C GLU A 61 -1.23 16.07 -4.40
N THR A 62 -0.88 15.79 -3.13
CA THR A 62 -0.48 14.43 -2.71
C THR A 62 -1.03 14.10 -1.33
N PRO A 63 -2.35 13.85 -1.19
CA PRO A 63 -2.91 13.41 0.08
C PRO A 63 -2.58 11.94 0.40
N PHE A 64 -2.31 11.13 -0.63
CA PHE A 64 -1.95 9.72 -0.54
C PHE A 64 -0.83 9.37 -1.49
N THR A 65 -0.16 8.28 -1.15
CA THR A 65 0.86 7.65 -1.99
C THR A 65 0.47 6.19 -2.21
N ALA A 66 0.50 5.73 -3.46
CA ALA A 66 0.41 4.31 -3.77
C ALA A 66 1.81 3.71 -3.81
N ILE A 67 2.02 2.62 -3.07
CA ILE A 67 3.25 1.85 -3.07
C ILE A 67 2.94 0.51 -3.74
N LEU A 68 3.61 0.25 -4.85
CA LEU A 68 3.37 -0.93 -5.69
C LEU A 68 4.45 -1.96 -5.44
N ASN A 69 4.05 -3.20 -5.14
CA ASN A 69 4.95 -4.33 -4.87
C ASN A 69 6.08 -4.02 -3.88
N GLY A 70 5.91 -2.95 -3.07
CA GLY A 70 6.92 -2.49 -2.15
C GLY A 70 8.11 -1.73 -2.77
N GLN A 71 8.06 -1.40 -4.03
CA GLN A 71 9.18 -0.79 -4.79
C GLN A 71 8.81 0.57 -5.36
N ASP A 72 7.76 0.64 -6.18
CA ASP A 72 7.40 1.87 -6.88
C ASP A 72 6.50 2.74 -6.02
N ILE A 73 6.89 3.99 -5.83
CA ILE A 73 6.23 4.95 -4.97
C ILE A 73 5.59 6.02 -5.84
N LEU A 74 4.26 6.04 -5.90
CA LEU A 74 3.49 6.92 -6.76
C LEU A 74 2.68 7.92 -5.92
N PRO A 75 2.98 9.22 -5.98
CA PRO A 75 2.13 10.23 -5.38
C PRO A 75 0.81 10.32 -6.13
N LEU A 76 -0.31 10.28 -5.41
CA LEU A 76 -1.64 10.38 -6.00
C LEU A 76 -2.27 11.73 -5.63
N ASN A 77 -2.87 12.39 -6.61
CA ASN A 77 -3.72 13.54 -6.34
C ASN A 77 -5.02 13.12 -5.63
N VAL A 78 -5.76 14.10 -5.14
CA VAL A 78 -6.97 13.85 -4.35
C VAL A 78 -8.02 13.05 -5.11
N SER A 79 -8.21 13.28 -6.40
CA SER A 79 -9.23 12.58 -7.18
C SER A 79 -8.87 11.11 -7.40
N TRP A 80 -7.64 10.83 -7.73
CA TRP A 80 -7.16 9.45 -7.89
C TRP A 80 -7.09 8.71 -6.56
N ALA A 81 -6.69 9.39 -5.49
CA ALA A 81 -6.71 8.83 -4.15
C ALA A 81 -8.14 8.45 -3.70
N ILE A 82 -9.14 9.29 -3.99
CA ILE A 82 -10.55 9.01 -3.71
C ILE A 82 -11.04 7.83 -4.55
N LEU A 83 -10.76 7.85 -5.84
CA LEU A 83 -11.17 6.80 -6.78
C LEU A 83 -10.58 5.44 -6.39
N LEU A 84 -9.26 5.39 -6.15
CA LEU A 84 -8.59 4.17 -5.72
C LEU A 84 -9.09 3.70 -4.35
N THR A 85 -9.33 4.60 -3.40
CA THR A 85 -9.91 4.25 -2.11
C THR A 85 -11.27 3.57 -2.26
N ASN A 86 -12.16 4.15 -3.08
CA ASN A 86 -13.49 3.59 -3.31
C ASN A 86 -13.42 2.24 -4.03
N PHE A 87 -12.47 2.07 -4.95
CA PHE A 87 -12.22 0.81 -5.62
C PHE A 87 -11.73 -0.28 -4.66
N ILE A 88 -10.74 0.01 -3.81
CA ILE A 88 -10.25 -0.92 -2.79
C ILE A 88 -11.35 -1.30 -1.81
N GLU A 89 -12.18 -0.35 -1.38
CA GLU A 89 -13.31 -0.64 -0.47
C GLU A 89 -14.38 -1.53 -1.14
N ALA A 90 -14.62 -1.34 -2.43
CA ALA A 90 -15.54 -2.19 -3.20
C ALA A 90 -15.00 -3.62 -3.39
N LEU A 91 -13.69 -3.78 -3.52
CA LEU A 91 -13.01 -5.06 -3.64
C LEU A 91 -12.91 -5.84 -2.32
N LYS A 92 -12.94 -5.15 -1.19
CA LYS A 92 -12.70 -5.74 0.13
C LYS A 92 -13.53 -7.01 0.44
N PRO A 93 -14.82 -7.11 0.07
CA PRO A 93 -15.63 -8.33 0.30
C PRO A 93 -15.16 -9.55 -0.50
N TYR A 94 -14.35 -9.33 -1.51
CA TYR A 94 -13.82 -10.35 -2.43
C TYR A 94 -12.38 -10.77 -2.12
N THR A 95 -11.77 -10.24 -1.06
CA THR A 95 -10.40 -10.60 -0.66
C THR A 95 -10.26 -12.10 -0.47
N GLY A 96 -9.28 -12.71 -1.14
CA GLY A 96 -9.03 -14.16 -1.09
C GLY A 96 -10.03 -15.02 -1.85
N LYS A 97 -10.85 -14.42 -2.73
CA LYS A 97 -11.81 -15.13 -3.58
C LYS A 97 -11.47 -14.89 -5.05
N GLU A 98 -11.77 -15.86 -5.88
CA GLU A 98 -11.81 -15.67 -7.33
C GLU A 98 -13.00 -14.75 -7.68
N ILE A 99 -12.76 -13.75 -8.52
CA ILE A 99 -13.75 -12.74 -8.90
C ILE A 99 -14.21 -13.04 -10.33
N ARG A 100 -15.50 -13.31 -10.50
CA ARG A 100 -16.10 -13.56 -11.81
C ARG A 100 -16.28 -12.26 -12.60
N PRO A 101 -16.37 -12.31 -13.93
CA PRO A 101 -16.52 -11.11 -14.78
C PRO A 101 -17.68 -10.20 -14.39
N GLU A 102 -18.84 -10.77 -14.05
CA GLU A 102 -20.01 -10.00 -13.59
C GLU A 102 -19.79 -9.31 -12.23
N GLU A 103 -19.01 -9.93 -11.34
CA GLU A 103 -18.63 -9.33 -10.06
C GLU A 103 -17.66 -8.17 -10.25
N TRP A 104 -16.73 -8.28 -11.19
CA TRP A 104 -15.86 -7.16 -11.58
C TRP A 104 -16.66 -5.96 -12.06
N SER A 105 -17.69 -6.18 -12.88
CA SER A 105 -18.58 -5.11 -13.33
C SER A 105 -19.32 -4.45 -12.17
N ALA A 106 -19.79 -5.24 -11.20
CA ALA A 106 -20.46 -4.73 -10.00
C ALA A 106 -19.51 -3.94 -9.09
N ILE A 107 -18.27 -4.42 -8.91
CA ILE A 107 -17.22 -3.73 -8.13
C ILE A 107 -16.91 -2.37 -8.75
N ASN A 108 -16.67 -2.32 -10.06
CA ASN A 108 -16.39 -1.09 -10.78
C ASN A 108 -17.57 -0.11 -10.67
N ALA A 109 -18.80 -0.57 -10.89
CA ALA A 109 -20.00 0.25 -10.75
C ALA A 109 -20.14 0.82 -9.33
N GLN A 110 -19.85 0.04 -8.30
CA GLN A 110 -19.89 0.48 -6.90
C GLN A 110 -18.83 1.57 -6.63
N ALA A 111 -17.60 1.38 -7.11
CA ALA A 111 -16.52 2.35 -6.95
C ALA A 111 -16.84 3.67 -7.67
N VAL A 112 -17.35 3.58 -8.90
CA VAL A 112 -17.77 4.72 -9.71
C VAL A 112 -18.93 5.47 -9.03
N ALA A 113 -19.96 4.76 -8.57
CA ALA A 113 -21.10 5.37 -7.87
C ALA A 113 -20.69 6.07 -6.56
N ALA A 114 -19.76 5.46 -5.80
CA ALA A 114 -19.24 6.07 -4.59
C ALA A 114 -18.43 7.35 -4.89
N THR A 115 -17.63 7.33 -5.94
CA THR A 115 -16.85 8.49 -6.39
C THR A 115 -17.75 9.61 -6.92
N ARG A 116 -18.81 9.24 -7.66
CA ARG A 116 -19.81 10.19 -8.18
C ARG A 116 -20.55 10.97 -7.10
N LYS A 117 -20.72 10.41 -5.91
CA LYS A 117 -21.30 11.14 -4.76
C LYS A 117 -20.45 12.34 -4.34
N ILE A 118 -19.14 12.29 -4.57
CA ILE A 118 -18.20 13.37 -4.28
C ILE A 118 -18.11 14.32 -5.47
N TYR A 119 -18.00 13.77 -6.67
CA TYR A 119 -17.87 14.52 -7.93
C TYR A 119 -19.17 14.55 -8.72
N ARG A 120 -20.18 15.21 -8.17
CA ARG A 120 -21.57 15.17 -8.66
C ARG A 120 -21.76 15.70 -10.09
N LYS A 121 -20.84 16.52 -10.59
CA LYS A 121 -20.90 17.11 -11.93
C LYS A 121 -20.15 16.30 -12.99
N THR A 122 -19.43 15.23 -12.59
CA THR A 122 -18.67 14.39 -13.52
C THR A 122 -19.56 13.25 -14.01
N GLU A 123 -19.53 12.98 -15.29
CA GLU A 123 -20.31 11.89 -15.88
C GLU A 123 -19.80 10.52 -15.42
N TYR A 124 -20.70 9.54 -15.29
CA TYR A 124 -20.36 8.18 -14.89
C TYR A 124 -19.31 7.54 -15.81
N ALA A 125 -19.50 7.68 -17.12
CA ALA A 125 -18.58 7.14 -18.11
C ALA A 125 -17.15 7.72 -17.98
N GLN A 126 -17.02 8.98 -17.57
CA GLN A 126 -15.72 9.60 -17.34
C GLN A 126 -15.03 8.99 -16.11
N ILE A 127 -15.76 8.83 -15.01
CA ILE A 127 -15.21 8.21 -13.78
C ILE A 127 -14.82 6.75 -14.03
N GLU A 128 -15.61 6.02 -14.82
CA GLU A 128 -15.31 4.64 -15.20
C GLU A 128 -14.04 4.56 -16.07
N SER A 129 -13.91 5.44 -17.05
CA SER A 129 -12.70 5.55 -17.85
C SER A 129 -11.47 5.91 -17.02
N ASP A 130 -11.61 6.85 -16.07
CA ASP A 130 -10.55 7.23 -15.15
C ASP A 130 -10.15 6.06 -14.24
N LEU A 131 -11.11 5.27 -13.74
CA LEU A 131 -10.84 4.09 -12.93
C LEU A 131 -10.04 3.06 -13.71
N LYS A 132 -10.48 2.75 -14.94
CA LYS A 132 -9.77 1.83 -15.82
C LYS A 132 -8.33 2.31 -16.05
N THR A 133 -8.16 3.56 -16.44
CA THR A 133 -6.83 4.15 -16.68
C THR A 133 -5.94 4.08 -15.44
N LEU A 134 -6.48 4.41 -14.27
CA LEU A 134 -5.74 4.34 -13.01
C LEU A 134 -5.26 2.92 -12.71
N VAL A 135 -6.17 1.94 -12.78
CA VAL A 135 -5.84 0.53 -12.49
C VAL A 135 -4.83 -0.01 -13.50
N ASP A 136 -5.03 0.28 -14.79
CA ASP A 136 -4.11 -0.14 -15.86
C ASP A 136 -2.71 0.46 -15.63
N CYS A 137 -2.60 1.74 -15.27
CA CYS A 137 -1.33 2.38 -14.93
C CYS A 137 -0.63 1.71 -13.75
N LEU A 138 -1.36 1.52 -12.65
CA LEU A 138 -0.79 0.90 -11.45
C LEU A 138 -0.31 -0.53 -11.71
N CYS A 139 -1.10 -1.33 -12.42
CA CYS A 139 -0.74 -2.69 -12.78
C CYS A 139 0.45 -2.75 -13.74
N THR A 140 0.51 -1.85 -14.72
CA THR A 140 1.61 -1.79 -15.69
C THR A 140 2.92 -1.44 -15.00
N ILE A 141 2.94 -0.41 -14.15
CA ILE A 141 4.14 -0.01 -13.39
C ILE A 141 4.58 -1.16 -12.46
N ALA A 142 3.65 -1.73 -11.69
CA ALA A 142 3.95 -2.82 -10.75
C ALA A 142 4.56 -4.06 -11.43
N ARG A 143 4.35 -4.21 -12.73
CA ARG A 143 4.92 -5.28 -13.57
C ARG A 143 6.16 -4.84 -14.35
N GLY A 144 6.68 -3.65 -14.09
CA GLY A 144 7.88 -3.09 -14.75
C GLY A 144 7.66 -2.62 -16.18
N GLY A 145 6.41 -2.37 -16.58
CA GLY A 145 6.06 -1.84 -17.90
C GLY A 145 5.96 -0.31 -17.92
N GLU A 146 5.85 0.26 -19.11
CA GLU A 146 5.60 1.69 -19.30
C GLU A 146 4.10 1.97 -19.28
N PRO A 147 3.61 2.80 -18.35
CA PRO A 147 2.18 3.11 -18.26
C PRO A 147 1.73 4.02 -19.41
N PRO A 148 0.41 3.99 -19.76
CA PRO A 148 -0.14 4.81 -20.81
C PRO A 148 -0.17 6.32 -20.51
N LEU A 149 0.09 6.69 -19.25
CA LEU A 149 0.24 8.08 -18.81
C LEU A 149 1.67 8.28 -18.25
N SER A 150 2.21 9.49 -18.41
CA SER A 150 3.50 9.88 -17.83
C SER A 150 3.41 10.01 -16.31
N ILE A 151 3.33 8.88 -15.64
CA ILE A 151 3.39 8.78 -14.18
C ILE A 151 4.78 8.24 -13.84
N GLU A 152 5.56 9.04 -13.14
CA GLU A 152 6.91 8.65 -12.72
C GLU A 152 6.90 8.29 -11.23
N PRO A 153 7.38 7.09 -10.85
CA PRO A 153 7.65 6.78 -9.46
C PRO A 153 8.65 7.78 -8.86
N VAL A 154 8.46 8.12 -7.59
CA VAL A 154 9.39 8.97 -6.86
C VAL A 154 10.38 8.13 -6.07
N SER A 155 11.55 8.68 -5.78
CA SER A 155 12.52 8.02 -4.92
C SER A 155 12.04 7.97 -3.47
N LEU A 156 12.59 7.03 -2.69
CA LEU A 156 12.32 6.95 -1.25
C LEU A 156 12.73 8.25 -0.53
N ALA A 157 13.81 8.90 -0.97
CA ALA A 157 14.26 10.17 -0.42
C ALA A 157 13.25 11.31 -0.65
N ASP A 158 12.65 11.37 -1.82
CA ASP A 158 11.61 12.35 -2.14
C ASP A 158 10.29 12.07 -1.41
N TYR A 159 9.99 10.81 -1.13
CA TYR A 159 8.82 10.41 -0.36
C TYR A 159 9.01 10.61 1.15
N ALA A 160 10.21 10.47 1.68
CA ALA A 160 10.49 10.49 3.12
C ALA A 160 9.84 11.66 3.89
N PRO A 161 9.86 12.92 3.40
CA PRO A 161 9.22 14.05 4.08
C PRO A 161 7.69 13.93 4.22
N ARG A 162 7.06 13.03 3.44
CA ARG A 162 5.61 12.82 3.39
C ARG A 162 5.14 11.59 4.14
N MET A 163 6.07 10.77 4.66
CA MET A 163 5.75 9.53 5.38
C MET A 163 4.95 9.81 6.65
N ALA A 164 3.86 9.10 6.84
CA ALA A 164 3.09 9.10 8.09
C ALA A 164 3.66 8.09 9.10
N ALA A 165 4.36 7.07 8.61
CA ALA A 165 5.00 6.01 9.37
C ALA A 165 6.24 5.51 8.63
N PRO A 166 7.11 4.70 9.25
CA PRO A 166 8.20 4.05 8.53
C PRO A 166 7.71 3.30 7.30
N HIS A 167 8.45 3.40 6.20
CA HIS A 167 8.10 2.72 4.95
C HIS A 167 8.18 1.18 5.09
N ARG A 168 9.13 0.71 5.91
CA ARG A 168 9.33 -0.70 6.21
C ARG A 168 9.74 -0.88 7.66
N MET A 169 9.35 -1.99 8.26
CA MET A 169 9.83 -2.42 9.57
C MET A 169 10.30 -3.87 9.49
N ASP A 170 11.48 -4.12 10.02
CA ASP A 170 12.01 -5.47 10.15
C ASP A 170 11.67 -6.01 11.55
N LEU A 171 10.98 -7.15 11.59
CA LEU A 171 10.54 -7.83 12.80
C LEU A 171 11.40 -9.07 13.02
N MET A 172 12.16 -9.08 14.11
CA MET A 172 12.97 -10.23 14.51
C MET A 172 12.08 -11.28 15.17
N VAL A 173 11.37 -12.06 14.35
CA VAL A 173 10.37 -13.05 14.82
C VAL A 173 10.98 -14.35 15.32
N SER A 174 12.23 -14.65 14.97
CA SER A 174 12.96 -15.82 15.41
C SER A 174 14.21 -15.39 16.17
N SER A 175 14.44 -15.93 17.36
CA SER A 175 15.67 -15.63 18.10
C SER A 175 16.86 -16.36 17.51
N MET A 176 18.05 -15.78 17.74
CA MET A 176 19.32 -16.44 17.39
C MET A 176 19.61 -17.61 18.32
N VAL A 177 19.00 -17.62 19.48
CA VAL A 177 19.29 -18.53 20.58
C VAL A 177 18.02 -19.09 21.18
N LYS A 178 17.97 -20.39 21.35
CA LYS A 178 16.90 -21.09 22.02
C LYS A 178 17.52 -22.08 23.03
N ASP A 179 16.96 -22.11 24.22
CA ASP A 179 17.43 -23.01 25.32
C ASP A 179 18.93 -22.91 25.58
N GLY A 180 19.50 -21.71 25.50
CA GLY A 180 20.91 -21.44 25.73
C GLY A 180 21.86 -21.84 24.59
N ALA A 181 21.35 -22.28 23.47
CA ALA A 181 22.13 -22.67 22.29
C ALA A 181 21.79 -21.86 21.06
N TRP A 182 22.74 -21.76 20.12
CA TRP A 182 22.51 -21.13 18.83
C TRP A 182 21.43 -21.90 18.05
N HIS A 183 20.35 -21.21 17.71
CA HIS A 183 19.16 -21.82 17.10
C HIS A 183 19.08 -21.64 15.58
N CYS A 184 19.66 -20.57 15.03
CA CYS A 184 19.64 -20.32 13.59
C CYS A 184 20.39 -21.43 12.83
N ASN A 185 19.75 -22.03 11.83
CA ASN A 185 20.33 -23.09 11.01
C ASN A 185 21.20 -22.54 9.85
N GLN A 186 21.26 -21.23 9.67
CA GLN A 186 22.10 -20.58 8.66
C GLN A 186 23.48 -20.27 9.25
N LYS A 187 24.49 -20.30 8.39
CA LYS A 187 25.89 -19.97 8.71
C LYS A 187 26.39 -18.82 7.84
N CYS A 188 25.66 -17.70 7.83
CA CYS A 188 25.99 -16.56 7.01
C CYS A 188 27.34 -15.97 7.43
N LEU A 189 28.28 -15.81 6.49
CA LEU A 189 29.61 -15.26 6.74
C LEU A 189 29.59 -13.83 7.29
N HIS A 190 28.59 -13.06 6.93
CA HIS A 190 28.40 -11.65 7.32
C HIS A 190 27.25 -11.46 8.32
N CYS A 191 26.94 -12.49 9.10
CA CYS A 191 25.86 -12.40 10.09
C CYS A 191 26.18 -11.36 11.18
N TYR A 192 25.41 -10.29 11.24
CA TYR A 192 25.58 -9.22 12.23
C TYR A 192 25.33 -9.70 13.67
N ALA A 193 24.60 -10.79 13.85
CA ALA A 193 24.22 -11.34 15.16
C ALA A 193 25.12 -12.49 15.62
N ALA A 194 26.09 -12.96 14.81
CA ALA A 194 26.91 -14.12 15.11
C ALA A 194 27.71 -14.02 16.42
N ASN A 195 28.06 -12.81 16.83
CA ASN A 195 28.87 -12.54 18.02
C ASN A 195 28.11 -11.78 19.11
N GLN A 196 26.79 -11.73 19.03
CA GLN A 196 25.97 -11.03 20.01
C GLN A 196 25.80 -11.91 21.28
N PRO A 197 25.75 -11.30 22.48
CA PRO A 197 25.48 -12.04 23.70
C PRO A 197 24.13 -12.75 23.62
N LEU A 198 24.06 -13.92 24.22
CA LEU A 198 22.82 -14.70 24.27
C LEU A 198 21.73 -13.91 25.01
N SER A 199 20.58 -13.77 24.43
CA SER A 199 19.44 -13.16 25.10
C SER A 199 18.78 -14.17 26.02
N ALA A 200 18.54 -13.76 27.26
CA ALA A 200 17.72 -14.51 28.20
C ALA A 200 16.21 -14.26 28.04
N VAL A 201 15.84 -13.36 27.12
CA VAL A 201 14.44 -13.03 26.89
C VAL A 201 13.81 -14.08 25.97
N PRO A 202 12.68 -14.70 26.36
CA PRO A 202 11.99 -15.66 25.51
C PRO A 202 11.43 -14.99 24.25
N GLU A 203 11.30 -15.76 23.18
CA GLU A 203 10.61 -15.32 21.98
C GLU A 203 9.15 -14.97 22.29
N LEU A 204 8.63 -13.98 21.57
CA LEU A 204 7.19 -13.70 21.58
C LEU A 204 6.45 -14.91 20.98
N ASP A 205 5.31 -15.24 21.55
CA ASP A 205 4.39 -16.22 20.99
C ASP A 205 3.61 -15.67 19.78
N THR A 206 2.81 -16.53 19.17
CA THR A 206 2.01 -16.18 17.97
C THR A 206 1.08 -14.99 18.24
N ASP A 207 0.36 -15.00 19.37
CA ASP A 207 -0.62 -13.95 19.67
C ASP A 207 0.06 -12.61 19.96
N GLN A 208 1.20 -12.64 20.59
CA GLN A 208 2.03 -11.45 20.83
C GLN A 208 2.56 -10.87 19.52
N TRP A 209 3.01 -11.70 18.58
CA TRP A 209 3.45 -11.24 17.28
C TRP A 209 2.28 -10.70 16.43
N LEU A 210 1.12 -11.34 16.45
CA LEU A 210 -0.08 -10.83 15.80
C LEU A 210 -0.47 -9.45 16.35
N ALA A 211 -0.35 -9.25 17.68
CA ALA A 211 -0.59 -7.95 18.29
C ALA A 211 0.43 -6.88 17.86
N VAL A 212 1.71 -7.25 17.66
CA VAL A 212 2.74 -6.34 17.12
C VAL A 212 2.42 -5.98 15.67
N ILE A 213 2.08 -6.95 14.82
CA ILE A 213 1.71 -6.76 13.42
C ILE A 213 0.49 -5.82 13.31
N GLU A 214 -0.53 -6.04 14.14
CA GLU A 214 -1.71 -5.17 14.17
C GLU A 214 -1.37 -3.74 14.62
N LYS A 215 -0.44 -3.55 15.56
CA LYS A 215 0.06 -2.21 15.91
C LYS A 215 0.80 -1.55 14.73
N CYS A 216 1.64 -2.30 14.02
CA CYS A 216 2.33 -1.81 12.83
C CYS A 216 1.33 -1.38 11.75
N ARG A 217 0.32 -2.21 11.49
CA ARG A 217 -0.79 -1.90 10.57
C ARG A 217 -1.53 -0.64 10.98
N ASN A 218 -1.88 -0.51 12.27
CA ASN A 218 -2.59 0.66 12.79
C ASN A 218 -1.73 1.93 12.77
N ALA A 219 -0.41 1.80 12.93
CA ALA A 219 0.54 2.89 12.77
C ALA A 219 0.71 3.32 11.30
N GLY A 220 0.23 2.53 10.34
CA GLY A 220 0.30 2.84 8.91
C GLY A 220 1.60 2.37 8.25
N ILE A 221 2.29 1.37 8.80
CA ILE A 221 3.49 0.77 8.20
C ILE A 221 3.05 -0.16 7.07
N PRO A 222 3.41 0.13 5.81
CA PRO A 222 2.88 -0.62 4.66
C PRO A 222 3.61 -1.95 4.41
N GLN A 223 4.83 -2.11 4.93
CA GLN A 223 5.67 -3.28 4.68
C GLN A 223 6.28 -3.80 5.97
N LEU A 224 6.26 -5.13 6.11
CA LEU A 224 6.93 -5.84 7.19
C LEU A 224 7.88 -6.87 6.59
N THR A 225 9.09 -6.95 7.13
CA THR A 225 10.05 -8.01 6.81
C THR A 225 10.24 -8.87 8.05
N PHE A 226 10.03 -10.15 7.93
CA PHE A 226 10.36 -11.08 9.01
C PHE A 226 11.83 -11.47 8.93
N THR A 227 12.51 -11.35 10.04
CA THR A 227 13.94 -11.60 10.18
C THR A 227 14.25 -12.18 11.56
N GLY A 228 15.49 -12.17 11.96
CA GLY A 228 15.94 -12.66 13.24
C GLY A 228 17.13 -13.61 13.05
N GLY A 229 17.06 -14.81 13.61
CA GLY A 229 17.79 -15.99 13.15
C GLY A 229 17.29 -16.39 11.77
N GLU A 230 16.74 -17.57 11.69
CA GLU A 230 16.05 -18.02 10.46
C GLU A 230 14.52 -18.02 10.74
N PRO A 231 13.75 -17.07 10.16
CA PRO A 231 12.31 -16.98 10.44
C PRO A 231 11.54 -18.25 10.08
N THR A 232 11.97 -19.00 9.07
CA THR A 232 11.31 -20.23 8.61
C THR A 232 11.37 -21.38 9.62
N LEU A 233 12.18 -21.25 10.67
CA LEU A 233 12.19 -22.20 11.80
C LEU A 233 10.95 -22.06 12.70
N ARG A 234 10.21 -20.98 12.55
CA ARG A 234 8.92 -20.80 13.24
C ARG A 234 7.82 -21.57 12.52
N HIS A 235 7.17 -22.47 13.26
CA HIS A 235 6.05 -23.28 12.74
C HIS A 235 4.77 -22.49 12.47
N ASP A 236 4.67 -21.28 13.00
CA ASP A 236 3.51 -20.39 12.93
C ASP A 236 3.70 -19.21 11.96
N LEU A 237 4.81 -19.19 11.20
CA LEU A 237 5.17 -18.06 10.33
C LEU A 237 4.12 -17.78 9.24
N VAL A 238 3.37 -18.78 8.80
CA VAL A 238 2.37 -18.70 7.72
C VAL A 238 0.92 -18.72 8.23
N LYS A 239 0.71 -18.54 9.52
CA LYS A 239 -0.61 -18.43 10.12
C LYS A 239 -1.09 -16.98 10.07
#